data_5dd89000b74ddaa831b694b1dce376c2
#
_entry.id   5dd89000b74ddaa831b694b1dce376c2
#
_cell.length_a   1.000
_cell.length_b   1.000
_cell.length_c   1.000
_cell.angle_alpha   90.00
_cell.angle_beta   90.00
_cell.angle_gamma   90.00
#
_symmetry.space_group_name_H-M   'P 1'
#
loop_
_entity.id
_entity.type
_entity.pdbx_description
1 polymer ?
#
loop_
_entity_poly.entity_id
_entity_poly.type
_entity_poly.pdbx_seq_one_letter_code
_entity_poly.pdbx_strand_id
1 'polypeptide(L)'
;MSDLNLNSAFYVFRAAIPHLRKSGNGRIVAIGSLAATAAHAGIGAYVTFKAALSMLVQTVALENKDASLTANVILPGTMDTPANRKAMPNADFSKWLKTEAVADLAFFLAQDSVVHITGAVIPIDGQNG
;
A
#
# COMPACT_ATOMS: atom_id res chain seq x y z
N MET A 1 -0.24 -16.75 2.05
CA MET A 1 -0.68 -15.38 2.39
C MET A 1 0.43 -14.57 3.04
N SER A 2 1.00 -15.00 4.16
CA SER A 2 2.04 -14.21 4.85
C SER A 2 3.29 -14.00 3.98
N ASP A 3 3.73 -14.99 3.21
CA ASP A 3 4.92 -14.85 2.36
C ASP A 3 4.72 -13.82 1.24
N LEU A 4 3.52 -13.76 0.65
CA LEU A 4 3.24 -12.84 -0.46
C LEU A 4 2.93 -11.42 0.01
N ASN A 5 2.42 -11.24 1.23
CA ASN A 5 1.93 -9.94 1.68
C ASN A 5 2.80 -9.32 2.76
N LEU A 6 3.09 -10.06 3.82
CA LEU A 6 3.83 -9.55 4.96
C LEU A 6 5.30 -9.91 4.91
N ASN A 7 5.62 -11.20 4.74
CA ASN A 7 7.01 -11.64 4.78
C ASN A 7 7.82 -11.09 3.62
N SER A 8 7.24 -11.05 2.40
CA SER A 8 7.93 -10.47 1.25
C SER A 8 8.22 -8.99 1.45
N ALA A 9 7.26 -8.22 1.99
CA ALA A 9 7.47 -6.82 2.32
C ALA A 9 8.56 -6.64 3.36
N PHE A 10 8.56 -7.44 4.41
CA PHE A 10 9.57 -7.40 5.46
C PHE A 10 10.97 -7.65 4.89
N TYR A 11 11.14 -8.69 4.05
CA TYR A 11 12.43 -9.00 3.45
C TYR A 11 12.91 -7.91 2.50
N VAL A 12 12.02 -7.37 1.68
CA VAL A 12 12.36 -6.28 0.75
C VAL A 12 12.75 -5.03 1.54
N PHE A 13 11.99 -4.65 2.56
CA PHE A 13 12.33 -3.48 3.38
C PHE A 13 13.66 -3.66 4.09
N ARG A 14 13.90 -4.83 4.66
CA ARG A 14 15.18 -5.13 5.34
C ARG A 14 16.36 -4.97 4.40
N ALA A 15 16.24 -5.41 3.17
CA ALA A 15 17.30 -5.30 2.17
C ALA A 15 17.45 -3.88 1.62
N ALA A 16 16.35 -3.16 1.42
CA ALA A 16 16.34 -1.86 0.75
C ALA A 16 16.67 -0.68 1.68
N ILE A 17 16.22 -0.72 2.94
CA ILE A 17 16.33 0.40 3.87
C ILE A 17 17.77 0.95 4.01
N PRO A 18 18.82 0.12 4.17
CA PRO A 18 20.18 0.66 4.25
C PRO A 18 20.58 1.50 3.03
N HIS A 19 20.18 1.09 1.84
CA HIS A 19 20.43 1.82 0.60
C HIS A 19 19.60 3.10 0.51
N LEU A 20 18.34 3.03 0.88
CA LEU A 20 17.43 4.18 0.89
C LEU A 20 17.88 5.24 1.88
N ARG A 21 18.36 4.82 3.04
CA ARG A 21 18.92 5.76 4.04
C ARG A 21 20.14 6.50 3.51
N LYS A 22 21.01 5.80 2.79
CA LYS A 22 22.21 6.42 2.19
C LYS A 22 21.88 7.45 1.13
N SER A 23 20.77 7.28 0.41
CA SER A 23 20.37 8.23 -0.63
C SER A 23 19.97 9.59 -0.08
N GLY A 24 19.55 9.67 1.19
CA GLY A 24 19.02 10.89 1.81
C GLY A 24 17.64 11.29 1.30
N ASN A 25 17.00 10.46 0.51
CA ASN A 25 15.79 10.78 -0.25
C ASN A 25 14.98 9.52 -0.56
N GLY A 26 15.05 8.52 0.33
CA GLY A 26 14.38 7.23 0.12
C GLY A 26 12.86 7.34 0.17
N ARG A 27 12.20 6.57 -0.70
CA ARG A 27 10.74 6.51 -0.77
C ARG A 27 10.28 5.07 -0.78
N ILE A 28 9.39 4.73 0.13
CA ILE A 28 8.69 3.45 0.15
C ILE A 28 7.21 3.74 -0.03
N VAL A 29 6.61 3.13 -1.04
CA VAL A 29 5.17 3.16 -1.26
C VAL A 29 4.70 1.72 -1.34
N ALA A 30 3.96 1.30 -0.34
CA ALA A 30 3.40 -0.05 -0.29
C ALA A 30 1.94 -0.03 -0.74
N ILE A 31 1.50 -1.10 -1.37
CA ILE A 31 0.12 -1.28 -1.79
C ILE A 31 -0.54 -2.31 -0.88
N GLY A 32 -1.45 -1.85 -0.06
CA GLY A 32 -2.26 -2.70 0.80
C GLY A 32 -3.63 -2.99 0.21
N SER A 33 -4.65 -2.95 1.04
CA SER A 33 -6.04 -3.19 0.62
C SER A 33 -6.99 -2.42 1.52
N LEU A 34 -8.02 -1.81 0.94
CA LEU A 34 -9.07 -1.15 1.71
C LEU A 34 -9.79 -2.16 2.64
N ALA A 35 -9.84 -3.43 2.27
CA ALA A 35 -10.37 -4.49 3.13
C ALA A 35 -9.64 -4.60 4.48
N ALA A 36 -8.41 -4.12 4.59
CA ALA A 36 -7.63 -4.15 5.83
C ALA A 36 -8.11 -3.13 6.89
N THR A 37 -9.07 -2.27 6.55
CA THR A 37 -9.59 -1.26 7.48
C THR A 37 -10.72 -1.78 8.36
N ALA A 38 -11.26 -2.96 8.08
CA ALA A 38 -12.39 -3.54 8.81
C ALA A 38 -12.36 -5.05 8.79
N ALA A 39 -13.04 -5.66 9.74
CA ALA A 39 -13.20 -7.12 9.76
C ALA A 39 -14.17 -7.58 8.66
N HIS A 40 -13.84 -8.68 8.02
CA HIS A 40 -14.64 -9.29 6.98
C HIS A 40 -14.75 -10.80 7.21
N ALA A 41 -15.98 -11.33 7.15
CA ALA A 41 -16.21 -12.75 7.30
C ALA A 41 -15.56 -13.53 6.14
N GLY A 42 -14.94 -14.65 6.46
CA GLY A 42 -14.39 -15.57 5.46
C GLY A 42 -13.00 -15.23 4.92
N ILE A 43 -12.46 -14.05 5.22
CA ILE A 43 -11.14 -13.61 4.74
C ILE A 43 -10.24 -13.11 5.88
N GLY A 44 -10.39 -13.70 7.08
CA GLY A 44 -9.68 -13.24 8.27
C GLY A 44 -8.16 -13.19 8.12
N ALA A 45 -7.55 -14.23 7.56
CA ALA A 45 -6.10 -14.26 7.34
C ALA A 45 -5.65 -13.16 6.39
N TYR A 46 -6.35 -12.96 5.27
CA TYR A 46 -6.04 -11.91 4.30
C TYR A 46 -6.09 -10.52 4.94
N VAL A 47 -7.17 -10.22 5.64
CA VAL A 47 -7.37 -8.92 6.31
C VAL A 47 -6.28 -8.69 7.36
N THR A 48 -5.95 -9.71 8.15
CA THR A 48 -4.93 -9.62 9.18
C THR A 48 -3.55 -9.32 8.59
N PHE A 49 -3.14 -10.03 7.54
CA PHE A 49 -1.84 -9.79 6.91
C PHE A 49 -1.78 -8.43 6.22
N LYS A 50 -2.86 -7.99 5.61
CA LYS A 50 -2.90 -6.65 4.99
C LYS A 50 -2.87 -5.53 6.05
N ALA A 51 -3.54 -5.72 7.17
CA ALA A 51 -3.47 -4.78 8.30
C ALA A 51 -2.06 -4.74 8.90
N ALA A 52 -1.42 -5.89 9.02
CA ALA A 52 -0.04 -5.99 9.51
C ALA A 52 0.94 -5.25 8.59
N LEU A 53 0.73 -5.30 7.27
CA LEU A 53 1.54 -4.53 6.31
C LEU A 53 1.46 -3.03 6.59
N SER A 54 0.27 -2.49 6.84
CA SER A 54 0.11 -1.07 7.16
C SER A 54 0.87 -0.69 8.44
N MET A 55 0.80 -1.53 9.45
CA MET A 55 1.54 -1.29 10.70
C MET A 55 3.05 -1.36 10.50
N LEU A 56 3.53 -2.31 9.69
CA LEU A 56 4.95 -2.40 9.36
C LEU A 56 5.44 -1.15 8.66
N VAL A 57 4.70 -0.65 7.69
CA VAL A 57 5.03 0.58 6.95
C VAL A 57 5.11 1.78 7.89
N GLN A 58 4.14 1.91 8.80
CA GLN A 58 4.13 2.99 9.79
C GLN A 58 5.35 2.92 10.73
N THR A 59 5.72 1.72 11.15
CA THR A 59 6.91 1.51 11.98
C THR A 59 8.19 1.91 11.24
N VAL A 60 8.33 1.48 9.99
CA VAL A 60 9.47 1.87 9.15
C VAL A 60 9.55 3.38 8.99
N ALA A 61 8.39 4.05 8.81
CA ALA A 61 8.35 5.50 8.71
C ALA A 61 8.91 6.18 9.96
N LEU A 62 8.49 5.73 11.14
CA LEU A 62 8.95 6.29 12.42
C LEU A 62 10.45 6.07 12.63
N GLU A 63 10.95 4.89 12.28
CA GLU A 63 12.34 4.52 12.50
C GLU A 63 13.32 5.22 11.58
N ASN A 64 12.85 5.85 10.49
CA ASN A 64 13.72 6.38 9.44
C ASN A 64 13.52 7.87 9.16
N LYS A 65 12.91 8.60 10.07
CA LYS A 65 12.72 10.06 9.93
C LYS A 65 14.04 10.80 9.86
N ASP A 66 15.04 10.35 10.58
CA ASP A 66 16.37 10.94 10.63
C ASP A 66 17.11 10.93 9.28
N ALA A 67 16.73 10.01 8.39
CA ALA A 67 17.36 9.85 7.08
C ALA A 67 16.52 10.41 5.92
N SER A 68 15.46 11.15 6.22
CA SER A 68 14.51 11.68 5.22
C SER A 68 13.90 10.58 4.34
N LEU A 69 13.79 9.37 4.86
CA LEU A 69 13.15 8.26 4.21
C LEU A 69 11.66 8.29 4.56
N THR A 70 10.79 8.33 3.56
CA THR A 70 9.35 8.26 3.77
C THR A 70 8.82 6.87 3.43
N ALA A 71 7.84 6.43 4.19
CA ALA A 71 7.16 5.16 3.95
C ALA A 71 5.66 5.35 4.15
N ASN A 72 4.91 5.07 3.12
CA ASN A 72 3.45 5.24 3.10
C ASN A 72 2.80 4.00 2.49
N VAL A 73 1.55 3.77 2.82
CA VAL A 73 0.78 2.66 2.26
C VAL A 73 -0.51 3.19 1.64
N ILE A 74 -0.80 2.72 0.44
CA ILE A 74 -2.06 3.01 -0.28
C ILE A 74 -2.97 1.81 -0.07
N LEU A 75 -4.21 2.07 0.32
CA LEU A 75 -5.24 1.05 0.51
C LEU A 75 -6.30 1.21 -0.59
N PRO A 76 -6.12 0.57 -1.76
CA PRO A 76 -7.11 0.68 -2.81
C PRO A 76 -8.32 -0.21 -2.52
N GLY A 77 -9.51 0.25 -2.91
CA GLY A 77 -10.68 -0.58 -3.08
C GLY A 77 -10.52 -1.52 -4.26
N THR A 78 -11.61 -2.11 -4.72
CA THR A 78 -11.55 -3.04 -5.86
C THR A 78 -11.06 -2.31 -7.11
N MET A 79 -9.94 -2.77 -7.63
CA MET A 79 -9.33 -2.20 -8.83
C MET A 79 -9.86 -2.88 -10.08
N ASP A 80 -10.06 -2.11 -11.14
CA ASP A 80 -10.47 -2.63 -12.45
C ASP A 80 -9.28 -3.29 -13.14
N THR A 81 -9.14 -4.59 -12.92
CA THR A 81 -8.10 -5.44 -13.50
C THR A 81 -8.72 -6.64 -14.20
N PRO A 82 -8.03 -7.23 -15.19
CA PRO A 82 -8.51 -8.46 -15.81
C PRO A 82 -8.79 -9.59 -14.80
N ALA A 83 -7.94 -9.73 -13.79
CA ALA A 83 -8.11 -10.75 -12.75
C ALA A 83 -9.38 -10.52 -11.94
N ASN A 84 -9.65 -9.27 -11.53
CA ASN A 84 -10.86 -8.95 -10.77
C ASN A 84 -12.13 -9.10 -11.64
N ARG A 85 -12.08 -8.71 -12.90
CA ARG A 85 -13.20 -8.92 -13.83
C ARG A 85 -13.52 -10.40 -14.00
N LYS A 86 -12.49 -11.24 -14.09
CA LYS A 86 -12.67 -12.69 -14.19
C LYS A 86 -13.25 -13.28 -12.90
N ALA A 87 -12.81 -12.79 -11.75
CA ALA A 87 -13.29 -13.27 -10.44
C ALA A 87 -14.74 -12.82 -10.15
N MET A 88 -15.14 -11.65 -10.65
CA MET A 88 -16.45 -11.05 -10.41
C MET A 88 -17.11 -10.58 -11.72
N PRO A 89 -17.46 -11.54 -12.62
CA PRO A 89 -17.88 -11.17 -13.98
C PRO A 89 -19.23 -10.44 -14.04
N ASN A 90 -20.04 -10.52 -12.99
CA ASN A 90 -21.36 -9.88 -12.94
C ASN A 90 -21.35 -8.52 -12.22
N ALA A 91 -20.18 -8.04 -11.79
CA ALA A 91 -20.07 -6.76 -11.11
C ALA A 91 -20.15 -5.59 -12.11
N ASP A 92 -20.52 -4.42 -11.61
CA ASP A 92 -20.48 -3.19 -12.39
C ASP A 92 -19.05 -2.61 -12.33
N PHE A 93 -18.26 -2.89 -13.34
CA PHE A 93 -16.85 -2.47 -13.41
C PHE A 93 -16.67 -0.95 -13.45
N SER A 94 -17.69 -0.21 -13.88
CA SER A 94 -17.62 1.26 -13.89
C SER A 94 -17.50 1.89 -12.51
N LYS A 95 -17.85 1.13 -11.46
CA LYS A 95 -17.75 1.57 -10.07
C LYS A 95 -16.37 1.27 -9.46
N TRP A 96 -15.55 0.52 -10.15
CA TRP A 96 -14.25 0.11 -9.63
C TRP A 96 -13.19 1.20 -9.80
N LEU A 97 -12.20 1.15 -8.95
CA LEU A 97 -11.05 2.05 -9.00
C LEU A 97 -10.18 1.71 -10.21
N LYS A 98 -9.81 2.72 -10.98
CA LYS A 98 -8.87 2.53 -12.09
C LYS A 98 -7.45 2.39 -11.55
N THR A 99 -6.65 1.51 -12.16
CA THR A 99 -5.27 1.29 -11.77
C THR A 99 -4.42 2.55 -11.89
N GLU A 100 -4.74 3.42 -12.85
CA GLU A 100 -4.06 4.71 -13.05
C GLU A 100 -4.18 5.62 -11.82
N ALA A 101 -5.29 5.56 -11.08
CA ALA A 101 -5.47 6.35 -9.86
C ALA A 101 -4.48 5.93 -8.78
N VAL A 102 -4.21 4.64 -8.66
CA VAL A 102 -3.20 4.12 -7.72
C VAL A 102 -1.81 4.57 -8.14
N ALA A 103 -1.51 4.47 -9.44
CA ALA A 103 -0.22 4.87 -10.00
C ALA A 103 0.03 6.38 -9.79
N ASP A 104 -0.97 7.21 -10.00
CA ASP A 104 -0.85 8.67 -9.82
C ASP A 104 -0.53 9.01 -8.36
N LEU A 105 -1.20 8.37 -7.40
CA LEU A 105 -0.92 8.60 -5.99
C LEU A 105 0.48 8.10 -5.60
N ALA A 106 0.87 6.92 -6.08
CA ALA A 106 2.21 6.39 -5.83
C ALA A 106 3.29 7.32 -6.39
N PHE A 107 3.09 7.83 -7.59
CA PHE A 107 4.00 8.80 -8.21
C PHE A 107 4.11 10.08 -7.38
N PHE A 108 2.98 10.62 -6.91
CA PHE A 108 2.97 11.80 -6.04
C PHE A 108 3.79 11.56 -4.76
N LEU A 109 3.57 10.41 -4.09
CA LEU A 109 4.27 10.09 -2.84
C LEU A 109 5.77 9.86 -3.04
N ALA A 110 6.19 9.55 -4.26
CA ALA A 110 7.60 9.30 -4.59
C ALA A 110 8.38 10.57 -4.95
N GLN A 111 7.72 11.74 -5.04
CA GLN A 111 8.38 12.98 -5.41
C GLN A 111 9.40 13.43 -4.36
N ASP A 112 10.50 14.03 -4.78
CA ASP A 112 11.54 14.54 -3.89
C ASP A 112 11.00 15.61 -2.93
N SER A 113 10.05 16.40 -3.39
CA SER A 113 9.44 17.48 -2.61
C SER A 113 8.49 16.97 -1.52
N VAL A 114 8.04 15.72 -1.59
CA VAL A 114 7.05 15.15 -0.67
C VAL A 114 7.77 14.47 0.49
N VAL A 115 8.37 15.27 1.36
CA VAL A 115 9.19 14.79 2.49
C VAL A 115 8.43 14.78 3.82
N HIS A 116 7.27 15.43 3.87
CA HIS A 116 6.49 15.55 5.11
C HIS A 116 5.34 14.55 5.20
N ILE A 117 5.12 13.77 4.15
CA ILE A 117 4.13 12.70 4.16
C ILE A 117 4.86 11.38 4.41
N THR A 118 4.77 10.87 5.62
CA THR A 118 5.36 9.59 6.00
C THR A 118 4.52 8.95 7.10
N GLY A 119 4.41 7.64 7.08
CA GLY A 119 3.56 6.90 8.00
C GLY A 119 2.07 7.02 7.65
N ALA A 120 1.73 7.51 6.48
CA ALA A 120 0.35 7.66 6.07
C ALA A 120 -0.24 6.34 5.56
N VAL A 121 -1.49 6.12 5.94
CA VAL A 121 -2.32 5.00 5.46
C VAL A 121 -3.46 5.65 4.68
N ILE A 122 -3.41 5.52 3.34
CA ILE A 122 -4.23 6.33 2.45
C ILE A 122 -5.24 5.44 1.72
N PRO A 123 -6.50 5.41 2.17
CA PRO A 123 -7.55 4.70 1.43
C PRO A 123 -7.93 5.46 0.17
N ILE A 124 -8.06 4.75 -0.94
CA ILE A 124 -8.64 5.29 -2.18
C ILE A 124 -9.62 4.28 -2.76
N ASP A 125 -10.70 4.78 -3.34
CA ASP A 125 -11.73 3.90 -3.89
C ASP A 125 -12.37 4.57 -5.11
N GLY A 126 -13.17 3.78 -5.85
CA GLY A 126 -13.97 4.32 -6.93
C GLY A 126 -15.01 5.33 -6.42
N GLN A 127 -15.43 6.24 -7.29
CA GLN A 127 -16.34 7.33 -6.92
C GLN A 127 -17.70 6.84 -6.41
N ASN A 128 -18.10 5.64 -6.82
CA ASN A 128 -19.36 5.02 -6.45
C ASN A 128 -19.17 3.77 -5.59
N GLY A 129 -17.97 3.62 -5.06
CA GLY A 129 -17.60 2.50 -4.20
C GLY A 129 -18.16 2.60 -2.79
#